data_de642d396e5a2b0dd7105f060b892484
#
_entry.id   de642d396e5a2b0dd7105f060b892484
#
_cell.length_a   1.000
_cell.length_b   1.000
_cell.length_c   1.000
_cell.angle_alpha   90.00
_cell.angle_beta   90.00
_cell.angle_gamma   90.00
#
_symmetry.space_group_name_H-M   'P 1'
#
loop_
_entity.id
_entity.type
_entity.pdbx_description
1 polymer ?
#
loop_
_entity_poly.entity_id
_entity_poly.type
_entity_poly.pdbx_seq_one_letter_code
_entity_poly.pdbx_strand_id
1 'polypeptide(L)'
;GFDLYCKMLRRAVDSLKGKKSGGGTATLRLDFVATEEGAFASGGDLAASFVPHSYMPESKMRIDAHRRMAEAASRDEIDQLRAAWRDRFGPLPPAVENALLCAAIKLEATRRRIPMVEVRGEKLMLTRGGSFVLIGGRFPRLTAPDPDSRLREVLTCLEKMPCR
;
A
#
# COMPACT_ATOMS: atom_id res chain seq x y z
N GLY A 1 5.09 -18.50 -4.38
CA GLY A 1 4.78 -17.96 -5.65
C GLY A 1 5.83 -17.01 -6.19
N PHE A 2 5.55 -16.50 -7.36
CA PHE A 2 6.45 -15.61 -8.07
C PHE A 2 6.76 -14.32 -7.28
N ASP A 3 5.77 -13.76 -6.60
CA ASP A 3 5.94 -12.56 -5.77
C ASP A 3 6.91 -12.78 -4.61
N LEU A 4 6.81 -13.94 -3.97
CA LEU A 4 7.73 -14.30 -2.89
C LEU A 4 9.16 -14.41 -3.39
N TYR A 5 9.35 -15.01 -4.57
CA TYR A 5 10.66 -15.14 -5.20
C TYR A 5 11.27 -13.76 -5.50
N CYS A 6 10.49 -12.85 -6.07
CA CYS A 6 10.93 -11.48 -6.35
C CYS A 6 11.33 -10.72 -5.08
N LYS A 7 10.56 -10.88 -4.01
CA LYS A 7 10.86 -10.26 -2.71
C LYS A 7 12.17 -10.81 -2.13
N MET A 8 12.38 -12.11 -2.23
CA MET A 8 13.61 -12.74 -1.75
C MET A 8 14.83 -12.28 -2.52
N LEU A 9 14.73 -12.21 -3.85
CA LEU A 9 15.79 -11.68 -4.72
C LEU A 9 16.15 -10.25 -4.38
N ARG A 10 15.15 -9.41 -4.17
CA ARG A 10 15.36 -8.01 -3.82
C ARG A 10 16.07 -7.86 -2.49
N ARG A 11 15.70 -8.64 -1.48
CA ARG A 11 16.38 -8.66 -0.18
C ARG A 11 17.83 -9.07 -0.31
N ALA A 12 18.10 -10.09 -1.12
CA ALA A 12 19.46 -10.54 -1.37
C ALA A 12 20.29 -9.46 -2.05
N VAL A 13 19.74 -8.77 -3.06
CA VAL A 13 20.41 -7.69 -3.77
C VAL A 13 20.68 -6.50 -2.85
N ASP A 14 19.69 -6.10 -2.04
CA ASP A 14 19.84 -4.99 -1.10
C ASP A 14 20.88 -5.31 -0.02
N SER A 15 20.93 -6.56 0.44
CA SER A 15 21.94 -7.04 1.37
C SER A 15 23.36 -6.93 0.78
N LEU A 16 23.52 -7.30 -0.50
CA LEU A 16 24.80 -7.23 -1.21
C LEU A 16 25.25 -5.79 -1.46
N LYS A 17 24.33 -4.86 -1.64
CA LYS A 17 24.65 -3.45 -1.87
C LYS A 17 25.02 -2.67 -0.60
N GLY A 18 25.07 -3.35 0.54
CA GLY A 18 25.43 -2.71 1.81
C GLY A 18 24.41 -1.69 2.32
N LYS A 19 23.23 -1.65 1.72
CA LYS A 19 22.15 -0.89 2.28
C LYS A 19 21.73 -1.57 3.56
N LYS A 20 22.04 -0.96 4.67
CA LYS A 20 21.50 -1.40 5.96
C LYS A 20 19.99 -1.40 5.82
N SER A 21 19.41 -2.57 5.64
CA SER A 21 17.96 -2.75 5.65
C SER A 21 17.45 -2.59 7.08
N GLY A 22 17.74 -1.43 7.65
CA GLY A 22 17.20 -1.02 8.94
C GLY A 22 15.74 -0.61 8.84
N GLY A 23 15.12 -0.84 7.70
CA GLY A 23 13.73 -0.53 7.48
C GLY A 23 13.24 -1.26 6.26
N GLY A 24 12.75 -2.47 6.44
CA GLY A 24 11.93 -3.11 5.42
C GLY A 24 10.72 -2.24 5.12
N THR A 25 10.14 -2.39 3.92
CA THR A 25 8.89 -1.73 3.54
C THR A 25 7.81 -2.04 4.58
N ALA A 26 7.05 -1.03 4.98
CA ALA A 26 5.98 -1.20 5.94
C ALA A 26 4.97 -2.25 5.45
N THR A 27 4.43 -3.02 6.37
CA THR A 27 3.40 -4.03 6.09
C THR A 27 2.03 -3.43 6.36
N LEU A 28 1.10 -3.62 5.42
CA LEU A 28 -0.29 -3.21 5.58
C LEU A 28 -1.17 -4.43 5.85
N ARG A 29 -2.01 -4.35 6.89
CA ARG A 29 -3.03 -5.34 7.21
C ARG A 29 -4.36 -4.63 7.39
N LEU A 30 -5.08 -4.46 6.30
CA LEU A 30 -6.33 -3.72 6.26
C LEU A 30 -7.48 -4.69 6.01
N ASP A 31 -8.38 -4.82 6.98
CA ASP A 31 -9.47 -5.79 6.93
C ASP A 31 -10.57 -5.43 5.91
N PHE A 32 -10.53 -4.21 5.40
CA PHE A 32 -11.50 -3.71 4.42
C PHE A 32 -10.94 -3.62 2.99
N VAL A 33 -9.76 -4.20 2.74
CA VAL A 33 -9.08 -4.11 1.44
C VAL A 33 -8.92 -5.49 0.83
N ALA A 34 -9.35 -5.63 -0.44
CA ALA A 34 -9.13 -6.83 -1.24
C ALA A 34 -7.96 -6.59 -2.19
N THR A 35 -6.91 -7.40 -2.06
CA THR A 35 -5.70 -7.30 -2.89
C THR A 35 -5.72 -8.22 -4.10
N GLU A 36 -6.78 -9.01 -4.27
CA GLU A 36 -6.97 -9.92 -5.38
C GLU A 36 -8.39 -9.82 -5.93
N GLU A 37 -8.52 -9.99 -7.24
CA GLU A 37 -9.83 -9.96 -7.91
C GLU A 37 -10.80 -11.00 -7.33
N GLY A 38 -10.30 -12.21 -7.06
CA GLY A 38 -11.11 -13.29 -6.49
C GLY A 38 -11.69 -12.92 -5.11
N ALA A 39 -10.88 -12.32 -4.27
CA ALA A 39 -11.32 -11.87 -2.96
C ALA A 39 -12.38 -10.78 -3.05
N PHE A 40 -12.21 -9.85 -3.99
CA PHE A 40 -13.18 -8.78 -4.23
C PHE A 40 -14.50 -9.32 -4.78
N ALA A 41 -14.42 -10.26 -5.73
CA ALA A 41 -15.59 -10.88 -6.34
C ALA A 41 -16.40 -11.73 -5.37
N SER A 42 -15.78 -12.22 -4.29
CA SER A 42 -16.46 -13.01 -3.25
C SER A 42 -17.50 -12.23 -2.46
N GLY A 43 -17.53 -10.92 -2.61
CA GLY A 43 -18.47 -10.04 -1.95
C GLY A 43 -17.93 -9.44 -0.65
N GLY A 44 -18.74 -8.55 -0.08
CA GLY A 44 -18.36 -7.79 1.10
C GLY A 44 -18.11 -6.32 0.76
N ASP A 45 -18.05 -5.51 1.80
CA ASP A 45 -17.80 -4.08 1.69
C ASP A 45 -16.28 -3.84 1.72
N LEU A 46 -15.62 -4.11 0.59
CA LEU A 46 -14.17 -4.06 0.46
C LEU A 46 -13.73 -3.03 -0.58
N ALA A 47 -12.61 -2.37 -0.31
CA ALA A 47 -11.92 -1.55 -1.29
C ALA A 47 -11.05 -2.46 -2.17
N ALA A 48 -11.25 -2.43 -3.47
CA ALA A 48 -10.40 -3.16 -4.41
C ALA A 48 -9.04 -2.47 -4.54
N SER A 49 -7.96 -3.21 -4.34
CA SER A 49 -6.59 -2.69 -4.40
C SER A 49 -5.72 -3.65 -5.21
N PHE A 50 -5.91 -3.67 -6.51
CA PHE A 50 -5.19 -4.53 -7.45
C PHE A 50 -5.26 -3.93 -8.85
N VAL A 51 -4.47 -4.48 -9.77
CA VAL A 51 -4.57 -4.13 -11.19
C VAL A 51 -5.51 -5.13 -11.85
N PRO A 52 -6.74 -4.72 -12.27
CA PRO A 52 -7.70 -5.65 -12.86
C PRO A 52 -7.23 -6.20 -14.20
N HIS A 53 -7.62 -7.43 -14.48
CA HIS A 53 -7.40 -8.07 -15.76
C HIS A 53 -8.01 -7.27 -16.91
N SER A 54 -9.15 -6.62 -16.67
CA SER A 54 -9.81 -5.75 -17.67
C SER A 54 -9.00 -4.50 -18.02
N TYR A 55 -8.15 -4.02 -17.10
CA TYR A 55 -7.32 -2.84 -17.32
C TYR A 55 -5.98 -3.19 -17.96
N MET A 56 -5.33 -4.24 -17.49
CA MET A 56 -4.10 -4.78 -18.06
C MET A 56 -4.26 -6.28 -18.31
N PRO A 57 -4.71 -6.68 -19.54
CA PRO A 57 -4.99 -8.09 -19.82
C PRO A 57 -3.79 -9.02 -19.75
N GLU A 58 -2.60 -8.54 -20.05
CA GLU A 58 -1.40 -9.35 -20.04
C GLU A 58 -0.86 -9.52 -18.60
N SER A 59 -0.64 -10.77 -18.22
CA SER A 59 -0.09 -11.11 -16.89
C SER A 59 1.24 -10.43 -16.61
N LYS A 60 2.12 -10.37 -17.61
CA LYS A 60 3.44 -9.74 -17.49
C LYS A 60 3.32 -8.26 -17.14
N MET A 61 2.35 -7.57 -17.74
CA MET A 61 2.11 -6.15 -17.45
C MET A 61 1.61 -5.94 -16.03
N ARG A 62 0.71 -6.79 -15.56
CA ARG A 62 0.20 -6.71 -14.19
C ARG A 62 1.30 -6.98 -13.17
N ILE A 63 2.13 -7.99 -13.40
CA ILE A 63 3.29 -8.30 -12.54
C ILE A 63 4.25 -7.13 -12.51
N ASP A 64 4.58 -6.56 -13.67
CA ASP A 64 5.45 -5.39 -13.77
C ASP A 64 4.87 -4.18 -13.04
N ALA A 65 3.57 -3.95 -13.18
CA ALA A 65 2.88 -2.86 -12.49
C ALA A 65 2.98 -3.00 -10.96
N HIS A 66 2.72 -4.19 -10.44
CA HIS A 66 2.86 -4.45 -8.99
C HIS A 66 4.30 -4.29 -8.52
N ARG A 67 5.25 -4.75 -9.33
CA ARG A 67 6.68 -4.58 -9.03
C ARG A 67 7.05 -3.10 -8.96
N ARG A 68 6.63 -2.30 -9.93
CA ARG A 68 6.92 -0.87 -9.98
C ARG A 68 6.30 -0.13 -8.79
N MET A 69 5.09 -0.49 -8.39
CA MET A 69 4.47 0.08 -7.20
C MET A 69 5.26 -0.29 -5.93
N ALA A 70 5.71 -1.53 -5.83
CA ALA A 70 6.50 -1.98 -4.68
C ALA A 70 7.89 -1.35 -4.62
N GLU A 71 8.48 -1.02 -5.77
CA GLU A 71 9.81 -0.42 -5.87
C GLU A 71 9.80 1.10 -5.78
N ALA A 72 8.65 1.74 -5.88
CA ALA A 72 8.55 3.20 -5.80
C ALA A 72 9.15 3.71 -4.49
N ALA A 73 10.09 4.65 -4.60
CA ALA A 73 10.81 5.19 -3.46
C ALA A 73 10.30 6.58 -3.05
N SER A 74 9.40 7.18 -3.84
CA SER A 74 8.84 8.49 -3.56
C SER A 74 7.41 8.60 -4.06
N ARG A 75 6.71 9.61 -3.54
CA ARG A 75 5.35 9.94 -4.00
C ARG A 75 5.36 10.39 -5.47
N ASP A 76 6.41 11.07 -5.89
CA ASP A 76 6.59 11.50 -7.28
C ASP A 76 6.65 10.31 -8.23
N GLU A 77 7.35 9.25 -7.85
CA GLU A 77 7.40 8.02 -8.64
C GLU A 77 6.02 7.38 -8.78
N ILE A 78 5.21 7.39 -7.72
CA ILE A 78 3.84 6.91 -7.75
C ILE A 78 2.99 7.75 -8.71
N ASP A 79 3.14 9.06 -8.66
CA ASP A 79 2.42 9.97 -9.57
C ASP A 79 2.85 9.77 -11.02
N GLN A 80 4.12 9.48 -11.27
CA GLN A 80 4.64 9.15 -12.59
C GLN A 80 4.03 7.85 -13.13
N LEU A 81 3.89 6.84 -12.29
CA LEU A 81 3.22 5.59 -12.65
C LEU A 81 1.75 5.84 -13.03
N ARG A 82 1.06 6.62 -12.21
CA ARG A 82 -0.33 7.01 -12.49
C ARG A 82 -0.46 7.68 -13.85
N ALA A 83 0.39 8.66 -14.13
CA ALA A 83 0.37 9.39 -15.39
C ALA A 83 0.69 8.50 -16.58
N ALA A 84 1.70 7.64 -16.46
CA ALA A 84 2.12 6.71 -17.51
C ALA A 84 1.01 5.71 -17.84
N TRP A 85 0.36 5.14 -16.83
CA TRP A 85 -0.71 4.17 -17.05
C TRP A 85 -1.97 4.82 -17.60
N ARG A 86 -2.29 6.02 -17.11
CA ARG A 86 -3.41 6.79 -17.66
C ARG A 86 -3.21 7.10 -19.13
N ASP A 87 -2.00 7.45 -19.51
CA ASP A 87 -1.66 7.77 -20.90
C ASP A 87 -1.71 6.52 -21.79
N ARG A 88 -1.24 5.38 -21.29
CA ARG A 88 -1.16 4.13 -22.07
C ARG A 88 -2.44 3.32 -22.07
N PHE A 89 -3.12 3.21 -20.93
CA PHE A 89 -4.27 2.32 -20.73
C PHE A 89 -5.60 3.06 -20.54
N GLY A 90 -5.56 4.38 -20.45
CA GLY A 90 -6.75 5.20 -20.19
C GLY A 90 -6.98 5.48 -18.72
N PRO A 91 -8.14 6.08 -18.35
CA PRO A 91 -8.44 6.42 -16.97
C PRO A 91 -8.29 5.23 -16.04
N LEU A 92 -7.66 5.46 -14.88
CA LEU A 92 -7.44 4.41 -13.90
C LEU A 92 -8.74 4.02 -13.21
N PRO A 93 -9.07 2.72 -13.15
CA PRO A 93 -10.21 2.27 -12.35
C PRO A 93 -9.91 2.43 -10.85
N PRO A 94 -10.96 2.45 -10.01
CA PRO A 94 -10.77 2.60 -8.55
C PRO A 94 -9.81 1.57 -7.94
N ALA A 95 -9.81 0.34 -8.45
CA ALA A 95 -8.90 -0.70 -7.97
C ALA A 95 -7.43 -0.31 -8.15
N VAL A 96 -7.07 0.28 -9.29
CA VAL A 96 -5.70 0.73 -9.57
C VAL A 96 -5.35 1.96 -8.73
N GLU A 97 -6.27 2.90 -8.60
CA GLU A 97 -6.07 4.08 -7.74
C GLU A 97 -5.84 3.66 -6.29
N ASN A 98 -6.59 2.69 -5.79
CA ASN A 98 -6.42 2.15 -4.44
C ASN A 98 -5.09 1.42 -4.28
N ALA A 99 -4.64 0.70 -5.31
CA ALA A 99 -3.34 0.03 -5.28
C ALA A 99 -2.20 1.06 -5.17
N LEU A 100 -2.27 2.15 -5.92
CA LEU A 100 -1.32 3.25 -5.82
C LEU A 100 -1.39 3.94 -4.46
N LEU A 101 -2.59 4.07 -3.91
CA LEU A 101 -2.81 4.63 -2.59
C LEU A 101 -2.18 3.76 -1.50
N CYS A 102 -2.32 2.44 -1.59
CA CYS A 102 -1.64 1.50 -0.68
C CYS A 102 -0.12 1.65 -0.77
N ALA A 103 0.43 1.82 -1.97
CA ALA A 103 1.86 2.06 -2.15
C ALA A 103 2.28 3.37 -1.47
N ALA A 104 1.49 4.43 -1.59
CA ALA A 104 1.73 5.70 -0.90
C ALA A 104 1.68 5.54 0.63
N ILE A 105 0.73 4.78 1.14
CA ILE A 105 0.63 4.49 2.58
C ILE A 105 1.89 3.78 3.07
N LYS A 106 2.36 2.78 2.34
CA LYS A 106 3.60 2.08 2.67
C LYS A 106 4.80 3.01 2.70
N LEU A 107 4.93 3.91 1.73
CA LEU A 107 6.01 4.88 1.69
C LEU A 107 5.97 5.82 2.89
N GLU A 108 4.81 6.38 3.18
CA GLU A 108 4.65 7.32 4.29
C GLU A 108 4.88 6.63 5.65
N ALA A 109 4.42 5.40 5.81
CA ALA A 109 4.67 4.62 7.02
C ALA A 109 6.17 4.30 7.16
N THR A 110 6.82 3.90 6.08
CA THR A 110 8.25 3.59 6.08
C THR A 110 9.09 4.83 6.44
N ARG A 111 8.77 6.00 5.88
CA ARG A 111 9.43 7.26 6.21
C ARG A 111 9.30 7.63 7.67
N ARG A 112 8.18 7.29 8.29
CA ARG A 112 7.89 7.58 9.69
C ARG A 112 8.32 6.48 10.64
N ARG A 113 9.03 5.47 10.11
CA ARG A 113 9.51 4.31 10.88
C ARG A 113 8.37 3.53 11.54
N ILE A 114 7.26 3.41 10.81
CA ILE A 114 6.11 2.60 11.21
C ILE A 114 6.15 1.32 10.38
N PRO A 115 6.68 0.20 10.91
CA PRO A 115 6.81 -1.04 10.15
C PRO A 115 5.50 -1.78 9.92
N MET A 116 4.46 -1.46 10.68
CA MET A 116 3.17 -2.14 10.57
C MET A 116 2.03 -1.13 10.65
N VAL A 117 1.14 -1.18 9.64
CA VAL A 117 -0.12 -0.44 9.62
C VAL A 117 -1.24 -1.46 9.58
N GLU A 118 -2.05 -1.51 10.60
CA GLU A 118 -3.13 -2.47 10.74
C GLU A 118 -4.44 -1.75 11.03
N VAL A 119 -5.53 -2.20 10.40
CA VAL A 119 -6.88 -1.71 10.69
C VAL A 119 -7.77 -2.89 11.02
N ARG A 120 -8.46 -2.80 12.13
CA ARG A 120 -9.52 -3.74 12.54
C ARG A 120 -10.78 -2.96 12.87
N GLY A 121 -11.82 -3.13 12.07
CA GLY A 121 -13.02 -2.33 12.19
C GLY A 121 -12.71 -0.85 11.96
N GLU A 122 -12.92 -0.03 12.97
CA GLU A 122 -12.61 1.41 12.93
C GLU A 122 -11.24 1.77 13.51
N LYS A 123 -10.60 0.82 14.17
CA LYS A 123 -9.36 1.06 14.91
C LYS A 123 -8.15 1.00 13.99
N LEU A 124 -7.40 2.08 13.93
CA LEU A 124 -6.13 2.15 13.20
C LEU A 124 -4.99 1.88 14.19
N MET A 125 -4.24 0.80 13.95
CA MET A 125 -3.13 0.40 14.79
C MET A 125 -1.81 0.58 14.05
N LEU A 126 -1.03 1.56 14.48
CA LEU A 126 0.29 1.86 13.92
C LEU A 126 1.35 1.42 14.91
N THR A 127 2.26 0.56 14.48
CA THR A 127 3.36 0.08 15.32
C THR A 127 4.62 0.89 15.04
N ARG A 128 5.25 1.41 16.08
CA ARG A 128 6.51 2.13 16.01
C ARG A 128 7.36 1.78 17.23
N GLY A 129 8.60 1.34 17.00
CA GLY A 129 9.52 1.02 18.08
C GLY A 129 9.03 -0.07 19.03
N GLY A 130 8.26 -1.04 18.53
CA GLY A 130 7.71 -2.13 19.31
C GLY A 130 6.43 -1.78 20.09
N SER A 131 5.92 -0.56 19.96
CA SER A 131 4.72 -0.08 20.64
C SER A 131 3.74 0.53 19.66
N PHE A 132 2.46 0.57 20.05
CA PHE A 132 1.44 1.23 19.23
C PHE A 132 1.51 2.75 19.38
N VAL A 133 1.28 3.44 18.27
CA VAL A 133 1.18 4.90 18.25
C VAL A 133 -0.23 5.29 18.69
N LEU A 134 -0.32 6.03 19.78
CA LEU A 134 -1.58 6.52 20.32
C LEU A 134 -1.66 8.03 20.14
N ILE A 135 -2.86 8.52 19.84
CA ILE A 135 -3.15 9.95 19.75
C ILE A 135 -4.10 10.28 20.91
N GLY A 136 -3.64 11.14 21.83
CA GLY A 136 -4.42 11.44 23.03
C GLY A 136 -4.67 10.22 23.93
N GLY A 137 -3.73 9.26 23.93
CA GLY A 137 -3.85 8.03 24.71
C GLY A 137 -4.77 6.97 24.14
N ARG A 138 -5.25 7.18 22.91
CA ARG A 138 -6.19 6.26 22.23
C ARG A 138 -5.71 5.92 20.84
N PHE A 139 -6.16 4.77 20.33
CA PHE A 139 -5.94 4.43 18.93
C PHE A 139 -6.68 5.39 18.01
N PRO A 140 -6.05 5.90 16.94
CA PRO A 140 -6.78 6.63 15.91
C PRO A 140 -7.91 5.78 15.34
N ARG A 141 -9.04 6.41 15.04
CA ARG A 141 -10.19 5.72 14.47
C ARG A 141 -10.51 6.26 13.10
N LEU A 142 -10.95 5.36 12.22
CA LEU A 142 -11.44 5.71 10.90
C LEU A 142 -12.92 6.05 11.01
N THR A 143 -13.29 7.19 10.45
CA THR A 143 -14.68 7.69 10.51
C THR A 143 -15.40 7.63 9.18
N ALA A 144 -14.65 7.42 8.09
CA ALA A 144 -15.23 7.36 6.75
C ALA A 144 -16.20 6.16 6.59
N PRO A 145 -17.34 6.34 5.91
CA PRO A 145 -18.35 5.28 5.81
C PRO A 145 -18.03 4.20 4.79
N ASP A 146 -17.30 4.52 3.74
CA ASP A 146 -16.99 3.57 2.66
C ASP A 146 -15.53 3.13 2.66
N PRO A 147 -15.21 1.91 2.14
CA PRO A 147 -13.85 1.39 2.16
C PRO A 147 -12.82 2.25 1.42
N ASP A 148 -13.20 2.80 0.27
CA ASP A 148 -12.28 3.65 -0.52
C ASP A 148 -11.89 4.91 0.26
N SER A 149 -12.85 5.56 0.89
CA SER A 149 -12.61 6.75 1.72
C SER A 149 -11.80 6.42 2.97
N ARG A 150 -12.02 5.25 3.57
CA ARG A 150 -11.24 4.76 4.71
C ARG A 150 -9.77 4.61 4.35
N LEU A 151 -9.50 4.10 3.15
CA LEU A 151 -8.13 3.94 2.67
C LEU A 151 -7.42 5.30 2.56
N ARG A 152 -8.10 6.32 2.03
CA ARG A 152 -7.59 7.69 1.97
C ARG A 152 -7.38 8.27 3.37
N GLU A 153 -8.27 7.96 4.29
CA GLU A 153 -8.19 8.42 5.67
C GLU A 153 -6.94 7.87 6.38
N VAL A 154 -6.57 6.61 6.13
CA VAL A 154 -5.33 6.03 6.64
C VAL A 154 -4.13 6.85 6.17
N LEU A 155 -4.06 7.19 4.88
CA LEU A 155 -2.98 8.01 4.36
C LEU A 155 -2.95 9.39 5.00
N THR A 156 -4.10 10.04 5.14
CA THR A 156 -4.23 11.35 5.77
C THR A 156 -3.73 11.33 7.21
N CYS A 157 -4.07 10.28 7.96
CA CYS A 157 -3.59 10.11 9.33
C CYS A 157 -2.06 10.02 9.39
N LEU A 158 -1.46 9.27 8.46
CA LEU A 158 0.00 9.17 8.39
C LEU A 158 0.64 10.51 8.03
N GLU A 159 0.08 11.24 7.07
CA GLU A 159 0.60 12.53 6.64
C GLU A 159 0.60 13.59 7.76
N LYS A 160 -0.34 13.49 8.68
CA LYS A 160 -0.42 14.38 9.85
C LYS A 160 0.59 14.05 10.94
N MET A 161 1.20 12.87 10.88
CA MET A 161 2.19 12.44 11.86
C MET A 161 3.58 12.97 11.51
N PRO A 162 4.38 13.40 12.51
CA PRO A 162 5.74 13.84 12.24
C PRO A 162 6.64 12.69 11.80
N CYS A 163 7.54 12.98 10.87
CA CYS A 163 8.60 12.06 10.49
C CYS A 163 9.70 12.14 11.56
N ARG A 164 9.95 11.04 12.25
CA ARG A 164 11.06 10.92 13.20
C ARG A 164 11.94 9.75 12.86
#